data_4296f55b240d2aa35569b82c9e7ee982
#
_entry.id   4296f55b240d2aa35569b82c9e7ee982
#
_cell.length_a   1.000
_cell.length_b   1.000
_cell.length_c   1.000
_cell.angle_alpha   90.00
_cell.angle_beta   90.00
_cell.angle_gamma   90.00
#
_symmetry.space_group_name_H-M   'P 1'
#
loop_
_entity.id
_entity.type
_entity.pdbx_description
1 polymer ?
#
loop_
_entity_poly.entity_id
_entity_poly.type
_entity_poly.pdbx_seq_one_letter_code
_entity_poly.pdbx_strand_id
1 'polypeptide(L)'
;MSGSSYPATPLLRRLTTGNGWRHDVICDAHGRLEAVTYVRFGPVWTDSVAIAGEDQTLAMRHRTNDDRLILPTGLPSESRAVWRRHGRCEDVLAELLELPNS
;
A
#
# COMPACT_ATOMS: atom_id res chain seq x y z
N MET A 1 -17.40 -13.86 19.11
CA MET A 1 -16.94 -13.48 18.87
C MET A 1 -16.54 -12.91 18.25
N SER A 2 -16.88 -12.61 18.44
CA SER A 2 -16.56 -12.05 17.67
C SER A 2 -15.28 -12.07 17.23
N GLY A 3 -14.65 -12.70 17.24
CA GLY A 3 -13.35 -12.80 16.86
C GLY A 3 -13.06 -12.69 15.41
N SER A 4 -13.77 -11.92 14.72
CA SER A 4 -13.64 -11.82 13.28
C SER A 4 -12.63 -10.77 12.82
N SER A 5 -11.75 -10.31 13.71
CA SER A 5 -10.72 -9.36 13.27
C SER A 5 -9.64 -10.11 12.47
N TYR A 6 -9.31 -9.58 11.30
CA TYR A 6 -8.23 -10.09 10.49
C TYR A 6 -6.88 -9.81 11.16
N PRO A 7 -5.87 -10.69 10.98
CA PRO A 7 -4.54 -10.45 11.53
C PRO A 7 -3.92 -9.12 11.07
N ALA A 8 -4.30 -8.64 9.89
CA ALA A 8 -3.80 -7.37 9.36
C ALA A 8 -4.48 -6.14 9.97
N THR A 9 -5.59 -6.29 10.70
CA THR A 9 -6.35 -5.15 11.21
C THR A 9 -5.53 -4.18 12.05
N PRO A 10 -4.69 -4.62 13.01
CA PRO A 10 -3.86 -3.69 13.76
C PRO A 10 -2.87 -2.93 12.87
N LEU A 11 -2.37 -3.56 11.81
CA LEU A 11 -1.44 -2.95 10.88
C LEU A 11 -2.16 -1.94 9.99
N LEU A 12 -3.36 -2.27 9.52
CA LEU A 12 -4.18 -1.36 8.71
C LEU A 12 -4.53 -0.08 9.46
N ARG A 13 -4.73 -0.17 10.76
CA ARG A 13 -5.01 1.01 11.60
C ARG A 13 -3.86 2.00 11.64
N ARG A 14 -2.66 1.57 11.29
CA ARG A 14 -1.49 2.46 11.20
C ARG A 14 -1.45 3.23 9.88
N LEU A 15 -2.22 2.81 8.87
CA LEU A 15 -2.28 3.44 7.56
C LEU A 15 -3.35 4.54 7.55
N THR A 16 -3.17 5.54 8.38
CA THR A 16 -4.15 6.61 8.56
C THR A 16 -3.62 7.95 8.06
N THR A 17 -4.53 8.89 7.81
CA THR A 17 -4.16 10.24 7.41
C THR A 17 -3.31 10.95 8.47
N GLY A 18 -3.54 10.65 9.75
CA GLY A 18 -2.72 11.18 10.84
C GLY A 18 -1.28 10.71 10.80
N ASN A 19 -1.02 9.56 10.17
CA ASN A 19 0.32 9.01 9.95
C ASN A 19 0.85 9.30 8.56
N GLY A 20 0.21 10.19 7.81
CA GLY A 20 0.67 10.62 6.50
C GLY A 20 0.21 9.74 5.34
N TRP A 21 -0.68 8.80 5.60
CA TRP A 21 -1.19 7.92 4.54
C TRP A 21 -2.43 8.50 3.88
N ARG A 22 -2.53 8.34 2.57
CA ARG A 22 -3.73 8.62 1.80
C ARG A 22 -4.26 7.29 1.30
N HIS A 23 -5.58 7.17 1.24
CA HIS A 23 -6.17 5.95 0.71
C HIS A 23 -7.14 6.27 -0.42
N ASP A 24 -7.30 5.30 -1.32
CA ASP A 24 -8.23 5.38 -2.42
C ASP A 24 -8.72 3.98 -2.73
N VAL A 25 -9.74 3.89 -3.58
CA VAL A 25 -10.27 2.60 -4.02
C VAL A 25 -10.13 2.49 -5.53
N ILE A 26 -9.89 1.26 -5.99
CA ILE A 26 -9.86 0.94 -7.41
C ILE A 26 -11.08 0.09 -7.69
N CYS A 27 -11.90 0.51 -8.65
CA CYS A 27 -13.07 -0.22 -9.07
C CYS A 27 -12.93 -0.69 -10.51
N ASP A 28 -13.57 -1.82 -10.83
CA ASP A 28 -13.60 -2.33 -12.19
C ASP A 28 -14.57 -1.52 -13.06
N ALA A 29 -14.74 -1.93 -14.34
CA ALA A 29 -15.61 -1.27 -15.28
C ALA A 29 -17.10 -1.30 -14.88
N HIS A 30 -17.46 -2.17 -13.95
CA HIS A 30 -18.83 -2.30 -13.46
C HIS A 30 -19.05 -1.61 -12.11
N GLY A 31 -18.04 -0.86 -11.63
CA GLY A 31 -18.12 -0.17 -10.35
C GLY A 31 -17.89 -1.07 -9.14
N ARG A 32 -17.43 -2.30 -9.33
CA ARG A 32 -17.12 -3.22 -8.23
C ARG A 32 -15.74 -2.95 -7.69
N LEU A 33 -15.59 -3.03 -6.37
CA LEU A 33 -14.30 -2.83 -5.72
C LEU A 33 -13.29 -3.91 -6.13
N GLU A 34 -12.17 -3.49 -6.69
CA GLU A 34 -11.06 -4.38 -7.04
C GLU A 34 -9.95 -4.35 -5.98
N ALA A 35 -9.62 -3.16 -5.49
CA ALA A 35 -8.55 -3.02 -4.52
C ALA A 35 -8.71 -1.74 -3.72
N VAL A 36 -8.10 -1.72 -2.54
CA VAL A 36 -7.92 -0.52 -1.74
C VAL A 36 -6.44 -0.17 -1.77
N THR A 37 -6.12 1.08 -2.01
CA THR A 37 -4.74 1.55 -2.07
C THR A 37 -4.43 2.53 -0.96
N TYR A 38 -3.20 2.46 -0.45
CA TYR A 38 -2.67 3.39 0.55
C TYR A 38 -1.35 3.90 0.04
N VAL A 39 -1.12 5.22 0.12
CA VAL A 39 0.13 5.83 -0.32
C VAL A 39 0.58 6.83 0.73
N ARG A 40 1.86 6.78 1.07
CA ARG A 40 2.50 7.76 1.96
C ARG A 40 3.67 8.40 1.23
N PHE A 41 3.61 9.70 1.04
CA PHE A 41 4.68 10.48 0.42
C PHE A 41 5.60 11.02 1.52
N GLY A 42 6.79 10.46 1.61
CA GLY A 42 7.82 10.95 2.53
C GLY A 42 8.85 11.81 1.82
N PRO A 43 9.79 12.40 2.56
CA PRO A 43 10.84 13.25 1.96
C PRO A 43 11.84 12.45 1.12
N VAL A 44 12.06 11.19 1.44
CA VAL A 44 13.02 10.33 0.74
C VAL A 44 12.31 9.19 0.01
N TRP A 45 11.34 8.58 0.68
CA TRP A 45 10.64 7.39 0.19
C TRP A 45 9.15 7.63 0.04
N THR A 46 8.58 7.06 -1.00
CA THR A 46 7.14 6.98 -1.17
C THR A 46 6.73 5.52 -1.09
N ASP A 47 5.90 5.21 -0.12
CA ASP A 47 5.42 3.85 0.12
C ASP A 47 4.00 3.70 -0.39
N SER A 48 3.70 2.59 -1.05
CA SER A 48 2.37 2.30 -1.56
C SER A 48 1.99 0.86 -1.27
N VAL A 49 0.69 0.66 -1.04
CA VAL A 49 0.11 -0.67 -0.80
C VAL A 49 -1.17 -0.77 -1.60
N ALA A 50 -1.33 -1.88 -2.32
CA ALA A 50 -2.57 -2.21 -2.99
C ALA A 50 -3.08 -3.54 -2.42
N ILE A 51 -4.28 -3.52 -1.87
CA ILE A 51 -4.89 -4.69 -1.21
C ILE A 51 -6.09 -5.13 -2.04
N ALA A 52 -5.93 -6.23 -2.76
CA ALA A 52 -7.00 -6.85 -3.55
C ALA A 52 -7.66 -8.02 -2.82
N GLY A 53 -7.06 -8.48 -1.72
CA GLY A 53 -7.56 -9.57 -0.89
C GLY A 53 -6.54 -9.90 0.19
N GLU A 54 -6.90 -10.79 1.11
CA GLU A 54 -6.01 -11.17 2.21
C GLU A 54 -4.66 -11.73 1.74
N ASP A 55 -4.69 -12.49 0.64
CA ASP A 55 -3.50 -13.12 0.07
C ASP A 55 -3.00 -12.39 -1.19
N GLN A 56 -3.61 -11.25 -1.52
CA GLN A 56 -3.31 -10.49 -2.73
C GLN A 56 -3.03 -9.04 -2.36
N THR A 57 -1.91 -8.84 -1.71
CA THR A 57 -1.44 -7.51 -1.31
C THR A 57 -0.07 -7.27 -1.90
N LEU A 58 0.10 -6.10 -2.51
CA LEU A 58 1.37 -5.67 -3.07
C LEU A 58 1.78 -4.37 -2.39
N ALA A 59 2.97 -4.35 -1.82
CA ALA A 59 3.57 -3.14 -1.28
C ALA A 59 4.82 -2.80 -2.05
N MET A 60 5.07 -1.51 -2.21
CA MET A 60 6.23 -1.01 -2.94
C MET A 60 6.79 0.21 -2.25
N ARG A 61 8.11 0.40 -2.41
CA ARG A 61 8.77 1.63 -1.99
C ARG A 61 9.50 2.23 -3.19
N HIS A 62 9.33 3.52 -3.38
CA HIS A 62 9.95 4.28 -4.47
C HIS A 62 10.70 5.47 -3.89
N ARG A 63 11.64 6.00 -4.65
CA ARG A 63 12.25 7.29 -4.31
C ARG A 63 11.24 8.40 -4.59
N THR A 64 11.05 9.28 -3.64
CA THR A 64 10.06 10.36 -3.74
C THR A 64 10.36 11.31 -4.90
N ASN A 65 11.63 11.49 -5.24
CA ASN A 65 12.03 12.42 -6.31
C ASN A 65 12.06 11.78 -7.70
N ASP A 66 11.49 10.59 -7.87
CA ASP A 66 11.39 9.97 -9.19
C ASP A 66 10.22 10.60 -9.96
N ASP A 67 10.53 11.29 -11.05
CA ASP A 67 9.52 11.99 -11.87
C ASP A 67 8.49 11.05 -12.50
N ARG A 68 8.83 9.76 -12.59
CA ARG A 68 7.97 8.77 -13.21
C ARG A 68 7.32 7.85 -12.18
N LEU A 69 7.23 8.34 -10.94
CA LEU A 69 6.71 7.55 -9.84
C LEU A 69 5.28 7.08 -10.08
N ILE A 70 4.42 7.96 -10.60
CA ILE A 70 3.00 7.67 -10.74
C ILE A 70 2.63 7.45 -12.20
N LEU A 71 2.03 6.29 -12.48
CA LEU A 71 1.49 5.99 -13.81
C LEU A 71 0.21 6.79 -14.06
N PRO A 72 -0.24 6.91 -15.34
CA PRO A 72 -1.53 7.55 -15.63
C PRO A 72 -2.72 6.94 -14.89
N THR A 73 -2.59 5.68 -14.44
CA THR A 73 -3.61 5.00 -13.63
C THR A 73 -3.66 5.47 -12.19
N GLY A 74 -2.69 6.33 -11.77
CA GLY A 74 -2.57 6.77 -10.39
C GLY A 74 -1.77 5.83 -9.51
N LEU A 75 -1.25 4.72 -10.05
CA LEU A 75 -0.45 3.75 -9.30
C LEU A 75 1.04 3.95 -9.57
N PRO A 76 1.91 3.73 -8.56
CA PRO A 76 3.34 3.76 -8.77
C PRO A 76 3.78 2.64 -9.73
N SER A 77 4.83 2.91 -10.50
CA SER A 77 5.38 1.93 -11.43
C SER A 77 6.14 0.84 -10.68
N GLU A 78 5.76 -0.41 -10.89
CA GLU A 78 6.42 -1.58 -10.29
C GLU A 78 7.89 -1.67 -10.69
N SER A 79 8.20 -1.35 -11.95
CA SER A 79 9.55 -1.46 -12.50
C SER A 79 10.55 -0.48 -11.86
N ARG A 80 10.06 0.55 -11.17
CA ARG A 80 10.90 1.56 -10.53
C ARG A 80 10.96 1.41 -9.01
N ALA A 81 10.32 0.39 -8.47
CA ALA A 81 10.34 0.14 -7.04
C ALA A 81 11.74 -0.23 -6.57
N VAL A 82 12.20 0.40 -5.49
CA VAL A 82 13.46 0.04 -4.84
C VAL A 82 13.26 -1.12 -3.87
N TRP A 83 12.02 -1.37 -3.49
CA TRP A 83 11.62 -2.51 -2.67
C TRP A 83 10.21 -2.89 -3.06
N ARG A 84 9.93 -4.19 -3.05
CA ARG A 84 8.62 -4.72 -3.40
C ARG A 84 8.37 -6.01 -2.62
N ARG A 85 7.14 -6.17 -2.15
CA ARG A 85 6.72 -7.40 -1.49
C ARG A 85 5.27 -7.70 -1.88
N HIS A 86 5.03 -8.93 -2.31
CA HIS A 86 3.70 -9.43 -2.64
C HIS A 86 3.38 -10.63 -1.78
N GLY A 87 2.13 -10.76 -1.37
CA GLY A 87 1.69 -11.90 -0.58
C GLY A 87 0.52 -11.59 0.33
N ARG A 88 0.55 -12.18 1.52
CA ARG A 88 -0.52 -11.98 2.50
C ARG A 88 -0.44 -10.59 3.10
N CYS A 89 -1.61 -9.99 3.28
CA CYS A 89 -1.71 -8.61 3.77
C CYS A 89 -0.94 -8.40 5.08
N GLU A 90 -1.12 -9.30 6.06
CA GLU A 90 -0.45 -9.17 7.35
C GLU A 90 1.08 -9.21 7.23
N ASP A 91 1.61 -10.11 6.40
CA ASP A 91 3.05 -10.25 6.22
C ASP A 91 3.63 -9.05 5.46
N VAL A 92 2.95 -8.63 4.41
CA VAL A 92 3.38 -7.52 3.55
C VAL A 92 3.40 -6.22 4.34
N LEU A 93 2.34 -5.94 5.11
CA LEU A 93 2.26 -4.72 5.91
C LEU A 93 3.27 -4.72 7.05
N ALA A 94 3.52 -5.87 7.68
CA ALA A 94 4.51 -5.98 8.74
C ALA A 94 5.90 -5.60 8.22
N GLU A 95 6.29 -6.10 7.05
CA GLU A 95 7.57 -5.77 6.45
C GLU A 95 7.64 -4.30 6.03
N LEU A 96 6.59 -3.80 5.39
CA LEU A 96 6.56 -2.41 4.93
C LEU A 96 6.73 -1.43 6.10
N LEU A 97 6.00 -1.65 7.18
CA LEU A 97 6.01 -0.75 8.33
C LEU A 97 7.29 -0.84 9.14
N GLU A 98 8.11 -1.86 8.93
CA GLU A 98 9.43 -1.98 9.54
C GLU A 98 10.53 -1.31 8.73
N LEU A 99 10.25 -0.91 7.48
CA LEU A 99 11.26 -0.24 6.66
C LEU A 99 11.63 1.12 7.26
N PRO A 100 12.91 1.50 7.18
CA PRO A 100 13.35 2.82 7.66
C PRO A 100 12.65 3.94 6.91
N ASN A 101 12.30 5.02 7.62
CA ASN A 101 11.62 6.17 7.01
C ASN A 101 12.60 7.16 6.35
N SER A 102 13.87 6.96 6.56
CA SER A 102 14.88 7.87 6.01
C SER A 102 16.17 7.15 5.69
#